data_3d2dcb86a6c88f6986435ccbf57e626e
#
_entry.id   3d2dcb86a6c88f6986435ccbf57e626e
#
_cell.length_a   1.000
_cell.length_b   1.000
_cell.length_c   1.000
_cell.angle_alpha   90.00
_cell.angle_beta   90.00
_cell.angle_gamma   90.00
#
_symmetry.space_group_name_H-M   'P 1'
#
loop_
_entity.id
_entity.type
_entity.pdbx_description
1 polymer ?
#
loop_
_entity_poly.entity_id
_entity_poly.type
_entity_poly.pdbx_seq_one_letter_code
_entity_poly.pdbx_strand_id
1 'polypeptide(L)'
;MSGTRRDFLKFVVAGSVAAGCPIDVSLLAAPDDSKTQIEGDNFEVCHQVRDGHSFSRPAISKHYDVVIVGGGASGLSAAYFLRQHDFLLLEKEPHFGGNAYLEEYQGQSFATGSAYDEKGTSSEQLAREIGLTMLPVDSFDPTILNGHWIKDTWHAGLDELPYPASVRDSFKKFRADMLAIDITKNIDQLDNTPLAKYLSAYAPEVKSWWDAYGPSNWGAKSVDTSAYVALVDFQEVIATEKDVRITLPGGNGALTRKLVETLQPKSSERLVGDATIVSVEPQIGRAHV
;
A
#
# COMPACT_ATOMS: atom_id res chain seq x y z
N MET A 1 -29.52 -8.11 -4.72
CA MET A 1 -30.03 -6.74 -4.54
C MET A 1 -28.83 -5.81 -4.55
N SER A 2 -28.65 -5.02 -5.61
CA SER A 2 -27.56 -4.04 -5.67
C SER A 2 -28.04 -2.76 -4.95
N GLY A 3 -27.71 -2.62 -3.69
CA GLY A 3 -27.94 -1.39 -2.96
C GLY A 3 -26.90 -0.35 -3.38
N THR A 4 -27.30 0.90 -3.60
CA THR A 4 -26.40 2.00 -3.90
C THR A 4 -25.74 2.52 -2.61
N ARG A 5 -24.60 3.27 -2.72
CA ARG A 5 -23.99 4.00 -1.59
C ARG A 5 -25.02 4.84 -0.81
N ARG A 6 -26.00 5.38 -1.51
CA ARG A 6 -27.08 6.18 -0.95
C ARG A 6 -28.04 5.35 -0.09
N ASP A 7 -28.30 4.10 -0.47
CA ASP A 7 -29.15 3.18 0.29
C ASP A 7 -28.43 2.69 1.55
N PHE A 8 -27.11 2.48 1.48
CA PHE A 8 -26.29 2.18 2.64
C PHE A 8 -26.27 3.33 3.67
N LEU A 9 -26.12 4.58 3.21
CA LEU A 9 -26.16 5.75 4.09
C LEU A 9 -27.53 5.94 4.74
N LYS A 10 -28.62 5.71 4.01
CA LYS A 10 -29.98 5.73 4.58
C LYS A 10 -30.16 4.66 5.65
N PHE A 11 -29.57 3.49 5.46
CA PHE A 11 -29.63 2.40 6.43
C PHE A 11 -28.85 2.72 7.71
N VAL A 12 -27.66 3.33 7.57
CA VAL A 12 -26.85 3.78 8.71
C VAL A 12 -27.59 4.87 9.52
N VAL A 13 -28.18 5.86 8.85
CA VAL A 13 -28.97 6.91 9.50
C VAL A 13 -30.19 6.34 10.22
N ALA A 14 -30.94 5.46 9.60
CA ALA A 14 -32.09 4.81 10.22
C ALA A 14 -31.71 3.97 11.45
N GLY A 15 -30.59 3.24 11.38
CA GLY A 15 -30.06 2.46 12.49
C GLY A 15 -29.60 3.34 13.67
N SER A 16 -28.99 4.48 13.40
CA SER A 16 -28.50 5.41 14.44
C SER A 16 -29.62 6.13 15.17
N VAL A 17 -30.67 6.50 14.46
CA VAL A 17 -31.89 7.10 15.07
C VAL A 17 -32.59 6.09 15.97
N ALA A 18 -32.66 4.81 15.57
CA ALA A 18 -33.22 3.74 16.38
C ALA A 18 -32.39 3.45 17.65
N ALA A 19 -31.08 3.73 17.62
CA ALA A 19 -30.17 3.56 18.76
C ALA A 19 -30.09 4.77 19.70
N GLY A 20 -30.86 5.85 19.43
CA GLY A 20 -30.90 7.05 20.28
C GLY A 20 -29.62 7.91 20.25
N CYS A 21 -28.76 7.72 19.26
CA CYS A 21 -27.57 8.55 19.05
C CYS A 21 -27.94 9.74 18.17
N PRO A 22 -27.81 10.99 18.62
CA PRO A 22 -28.01 12.16 17.77
C PRO A 22 -26.85 12.28 16.79
N ILE A 23 -27.07 11.85 15.55
CA ILE A 23 -26.17 12.17 14.44
C ILE A 23 -26.65 13.51 13.86
N ASP A 24 -25.77 14.46 13.76
CA ASP A 24 -26.03 15.68 13.01
C ASP A 24 -26.15 15.32 11.52
N VAL A 25 -27.39 15.28 11.05
CA VAL A 25 -27.72 14.86 9.66
C VAL A 25 -27.22 15.89 8.65
N SER A 26 -26.84 17.10 9.08
CA SER A 26 -26.24 18.11 8.19
C SER A 26 -24.87 17.69 7.67
N LEU A 27 -24.16 16.83 8.40
CA LEU A 27 -22.91 16.20 7.96
C LEU A 27 -23.08 15.13 6.88
N LEU A 28 -24.32 14.67 6.65
CA LEU A 28 -24.68 13.66 5.66
C LEU A 28 -25.38 14.27 4.41
N ALA A 29 -25.51 15.60 4.36
CA ALA A 29 -25.89 16.27 3.14
C ALA A 29 -24.83 15.93 2.09
N ALA A 30 -25.21 15.19 1.04
CA ALA A 30 -24.32 14.94 -0.09
C ALA A 30 -23.83 16.30 -0.59
N PRO A 31 -22.53 16.47 -0.83
CA PRO A 31 -22.05 17.65 -1.53
C PRO A 31 -22.88 17.85 -2.79
N ASP A 32 -23.18 19.09 -3.12
CA ASP A 32 -23.84 19.45 -4.37
C ASP A 32 -23.01 18.88 -5.53
N ASP A 33 -23.46 17.76 -6.09
CA ASP A 33 -22.76 17.04 -7.19
C ASP A 33 -22.46 17.92 -8.39
N SER A 34 -23.09 19.09 -8.48
CA SER A 34 -22.86 20.05 -9.56
C SER A 34 -21.52 20.80 -9.45
N LYS A 35 -20.79 20.66 -8.33
CA LYS A 35 -19.52 21.35 -8.05
C LYS A 35 -18.41 20.46 -7.53
N THR A 36 -18.63 19.15 -7.40
CA THR A 36 -17.56 18.24 -7.00
C THR A 36 -16.64 18.05 -8.20
N GLN A 37 -15.60 18.85 -8.28
CA GLN A 37 -14.49 18.57 -9.16
C GLN A 37 -13.82 17.31 -8.57
N ILE A 38 -13.84 16.22 -9.34
CA ILE A 38 -13.07 15.03 -8.99
C ILE A 38 -11.62 15.41 -9.25
N GLU A 39 -10.90 15.71 -8.18
CA GLU A 39 -9.45 15.82 -8.23
C GLU A 39 -8.88 14.40 -8.19
N GLY A 40 -7.99 14.11 -9.09
CA GLY A 40 -7.37 12.81 -9.20
C GLY A 40 -5.99 12.92 -9.81
N ASP A 41 -5.33 11.77 -9.96
CA ASP A 41 -4.03 11.68 -10.60
C ASP A 41 -4.04 12.29 -12.00
N ASN A 42 -2.93 12.93 -12.38
CA ASN A 42 -2.70 13.42 -13.74
C ASN A 42 -2.46 12.24 -14.70
N PHE A 43 -3.54 11.68 -15.23
CA PHE A 43 -3.49 10.45 -16.06
C PHE A 43 -3.72 10.70 -17.56
N GLU A 44 -4.19 11.90 -17.96
CA GLU A 44 -4.59 12.15 -19.35
C GLU A 44 -3.47 11.91 -20.35
N VAL A 45 -2.28 12.43 -20.10
CA VAL A 45 -1.11 12.22 -20.97
C VAL A 45 -0.69 10.75 -20.99
N CYS A 46 -0.76 10.06 -19.85
CA CYS A 46 -0.46 8.63 -19.78
C CYS A 46 -1.44 7.80 -20.61
N HIS A 47 -2.73 8.17 -20.62
CA HIS A 47 -3.73 7.54 -21.48
C HIS A 47 -3.48 7.82 -22.96
N GLN A 48 -3.06 9.03 -23.32
CA GLN A 48 -2.67 9.34 -24.69
C GLN A 48 -1.48 8.51 -25.17
N VAL A 49 -0.47 8.29 -24.30
CA VAL A 49 0.66 7.37 -24.59
C VAL A 49 0.14 5.96 -24.83
N ARG A 50 -0.71 5.42 -23.93
CA ARG A 50 -1.33 4.09 -24.06
C ARG A 50 -2.10 3.94 -25.37
N ASP A 51 -2.83 4.97 -25.77
CA ASP A 51 -3.70 4.97 -26.93
C ASP A 51 -2.96 5.30 -28.25
N GLY A 52 -1.62 5.38 -28.21
CA GLY A 52 -0.75 5.53 -29.37
C GLY A 52 -0.63 6.95 -29.90
N HIS A 53 -0.95 7.97 -29.10
CA HIS A 53 -0.73 9.36 -29.49
C HIS A 53 0.75 9.64 -29.69
N SER A 54 1.06 10.41 -30.75
CA SER A 54 2.40 10.88 -31.02
C SER A 54 2.66 12.23 -30.37
N PHE A 55 3.74 12.34 -29.64
CA PHE A 55 4.18 13.59 -29.04
C PHE A 55 5.33 14.20 -29.86
N SER A 56 5.34 15.52 -29.99
CA SER A 56 6.46 16.22 -30.60
C SER A 56 7.70 16.06 -29.73
N ARG A 57 8.85 15.77 -30.36
CA ARG A 57 10.13 15.77 -29.62
C ARG A 57 10.54 17.20 -29.31
N PRO A 58 10.70 17.58 -28.04
CA PRO A 58 11.31 18.87 -27.71
C PRO A 58 12.80 18.86 -28.10
N ALA A 59 13.36 20.05 -28.33
CA ALA A 59 14.80 20.16 -28.47
C ALA A 59 15.48 19.81 -27.14
N ILE A 60 16.60 19.10 -27.19
CA ILE A 60 17.41 18.80 -26.02
C ILE A 60 17.94 20.13 -25.45
N SER A 61 17.53 20.45 -24.24
CA SER A 61 17.91 21.70 -23.57
C SER A 61 19.06 21.52 -22.59
N LYS A 62 19.22 20.33 -22.01
CA LYS A 62 20.23 20.04 -21.00
C LYS A 62 20.58 18.55 -20.95
N HIS A 63 21.78 18.26 -20.47
CA HIS A 63 22.26 16.90 -20.21
C HIS A 63 22.50 16.72 -18.71
N TYR A 64 22.20 15.54 -18.21
CA TYR A 64 22.42 15.13 -16.82
C TYR A 64 23.14 13.78 -16.80
N ASP A 65 23.90 13.51 -15.76
CA ASP A 65 24.52 12.20 -15.56
C ASP A 65 23.46 11.13 -15.22
N VAL A 66 22.40 11.54 -14.49
CA VAL A 66 21.30 10.66 -14.09
C VAL A 66 19.98 11.39 -14.24
N VAL A 67 19.00 10.72 -14.86
CA VAL A 67 17.60 11.17 -14.86
C VAL A 67 16.76 10.14 -14.08
N ILE A 68 16.04 10.61 -13.07
CA ILE A 68 15.16 9.82 -12.22
C ILE A 68 13.71 10.11 -12.65
N VAL A 69 12.98 9.07 -13.01
CA VAL A 69 11.57 9.18 -13.41
C VAL A 69 10.68 8.70 -12.28
N GLY A 70 9.83 9.61 -11.79
CA GLY A 70 8.93 9.40 -10.67
C GLY A 70 9.46 9.92 -9.34
N GLY A 71 8.66 10.76 -8.68
CA GLY A 71 8.96 11.41 -7.40
C GLY A 71 8.35 10.71 -6.18
N GLY A 72 8.05 9.41 -6.29
CA GLY A 72 7.65 8.59 -5.15
C GLY A 72 8.82 8.23 -4.22
N ALA A 73 8.57 7.38 -3.23
CA ALA A 73 9.57 6.99 -2.23
C ALA A 73 10.87 6.49 -2.84
N SER A 74 10.81 5.64 -3.89
CA SER A 74 12.00 5.10 -4.57
C SER A 74 12.79 6.18 -5.30
N GLY A 75 12.12 7.06 -6.07
CA GLY A 75 12.79 8.13 -6.81
C GLY A 75 13.42 9.16 -5.89
N LEU A 76 12.74 9.56 -4.81
CA LEU A 76 13.27 10.46 -3.80
C LEU A 76 14.47 9.85 -3.05
N SER A 77 14.42 8.55 -2.75
CA SER A 77 15.55 7.83 -2.15
C SER A 77 16.74 7.80 -3.10
N ALA A 78 16.51 7.50 -4.39
CA ALA A 78 17.56 7.54 -5.41
C ALA A 78 18.18 8.94 -5.51
N ALA A 79 17.36 9.99 -5.56
CA ALA A 79 17.83 11.38 -5.58
C ALA A 79 18.67 11.72 -4.32
N TYR A 80 18.26 11.22 -3.15
CA TYR A 80 19.01 11.41 -1.92
C TYR A 80 20.40 10.75 -1.97
N PHE A 81 20.49 9.50 -2.41
CA PHE A 81 21.79 8.81 -2.53
C PHE A 81 22.66 9.39 -3.64
N LEU A 82 22.06 9.90 -4.71
CA LEU A 82 22.74 10.53 -5.85
C LEU A 82 22.91 12.04 -5.71
N ARG A 83 22.62 12.63 -4.54
CA ARG A 83 22.62 14.10 -4.33
C ARG A 83 23.92 14.81 -4.61
N GLN A 84 25.05 14.07 -4.71
CA GLN A 84 26.37 14.61 -5.08
C GLN A 84 26.63 14.56 -6.60
N HIS A 85 25.79 13.87 -7.36
CA HIS A 85 25.88 13.76 -8.82
C HIS A 85 25.02 14.82 -9.51
N ASP A 86 25.27 15.03 -10.79
CA ASP A 86 24.39 15.85 -11.62
C ASP A 86 23.16 15.03 -12.04
N PHE A 87 22.07 15.19 -11.31
CA PHE A 87 20.81 14.44 -11.53
C PHE A 87 19.63 15.38 -11.79
N LEU A 88 18.61 14.85 -12.47
CA LEU A 88 17.29 15.43 -12.60
C LEU A 88 16.26 14.41 -12.18
N LEU A 89 15.32 14.80 -11.31
CA LEU A 89 14.13 14.00 -10.97
C LEU A 89 12.89 14.66 -11.57
N LEU A 90 12.10 13.88 -12.30
CA LEU A 90 10.88 14.31 -12.99
C LEU A 90 9.67 13.56 -12.40
N GLU A 91 8.66 14.31 -12.00
CA GLU A 91 7.40 13.79 -11.45
C GLU A 91 6.21 14.33 -12.23
N LYS A 92 5.25 13.46 -12.58
CA LYS A 92 4.06 13.85 -13.35
C LYS A 92 3.09 14.73 -12.54
N GLU A 93 3.05 14.53 -11.23
CA GLU A 93 2.20 15.30 -10.33
C GLU A 93 2.90 16.62 -9.91
N PRO A 94 2.14 17.65 -9.50
CA PRO A 94 2.72 18.88 -8.98
C PRO A 94 3.41 18.69 -7.63
N HIS A 95 3.23 17.57 -6.99
CA HIS A 95 3.78 17.22 -5.68
C HIS A 95 4.57 15.91 -5.72
N PHE A 96 5.45 15.72 -4.74
CA PHE A 96 6.28 14.53 -4.60
C PHE A 96 5.76 13.64 -3.47
N GLY A 97 6.01 12.34 -3.56
CA GLY A 97 5.63 11.34 -2.55
C GLY A 97 5.01 10.09 -3.14
N GLY A 98 4.36 10.18 -4.30
CA GLY A 98 3.65 9.07 -4.92
C GLY A 98 2.59 8.48 -3.96
N ASN A 99 2.51 7.17 -3.84
CA ASN A 99 1.59 6.50 -2.89
C ASN A 99 1.90 6.78 -1.41
N ALA A 100 3.09 7.28 -1.10
CA ALA A 100 3.47 7.74 0.23
C ALA A 100 3.40 9.27 0.35
N TYR A 101 2.51 9.92 -0.40
CA TYR A 101 2.26 11.35 -0.24
C TYR A 101 1.59 11.62 1.11
N LEU A 102 2.01 12.70 1.77
CA LEU A 102 1.49 13.10 3.07
C LEU A 102 0.43 14.18 2.91
N GLU A 103 -0.76 13.89 3.36
CA GLU A 103 -1.85 14.87 3.47
C GLU A 103 -2.11 15.28 4.90
N GLU A 104 -2.78 16.41 5.06
CA GLU A 104 -3.20 16.94 6.35
C GLU A 104 -4.69 17.27 6.33
N TYR A 105 -5.40 16.78 7.34
CA TYR A 105 -6.81 17.09 7.52
C TYR A 105 -7.10 17.33 9.00
N GLN A 106 -7.67 18.47 9.31
CA GLN A 106 -8.02 18.88 10.68
C GLN A 106 -6.88 18.75 11.70
N GLY A 107 -5.64 19.05 11.28
CA GLY A 107 -4.46 18.97 12.12
C GLY A 107 -3.90 17.55 12.31
N GLN A 108 -4.41 16.57 11.57
CA GLN A 108 -3.87 15.23 11.52
C GLN A 108 -3.16 15.00 10.20
N SER A 109 -1.97 14.42 10.25
CA SER A 109 -1.20 14.02 9.07
C SER A 109 -1.40 12.54 8.80
N PHE A 110 -1.53 12.16 7.53
CA PHE A 110 -1.64 10.77 7.09
C PHE A 110 -1.06 10.58 5.70
N ALA A 111 -0.52 9.41 5.43
CA ALA A 111 -0.11 9.01 4.09
C ALA A 111 -1.30 8.46 3.31
N THR A 112 -1.42 8.82 2.04
CA THR A 112 -2.55 8.43 1.20
C THR A 112 -2.59 6.94 0.88
N GLY A 113 -1.44 6.24 0.88
CA GLY A 113 -1.40 4.82 0.52
C GLY A 113 -0.31 3.99 1.21
N SER A 114 0.52 4.56 2.08
CA SER A 114 1.62 3.84 2.72
C SER A 114 1.71 4.19 4.20
N ALA A 115 1.14 3.33 5.04
CA ALA A 115 0.95 3.61 6.46
C ALA A 115 2.10 3.12 7.35
N TYR A 116 2.79 2.04 7.02
CA TYR A 116 3.82 1.41 7.84
C TYR A 116 4.90 0.75 6.99
N ASP A 117 5.97 0.35 7.67
CA ASP A 117 7.12 -0.38 7.14
C ASP A 117 7.48 -1.51 8.13
N GLU A 118 8.54 -2.25 7.85
CA GLU A 118 9.05 -3.31 8.69
C GLU A 118 10.43 -2.97 9.29
N LYS A 119 10.71 -3.49 10.49
CA LYS A 119 12.02 -3.36 11.14
C LYS A 119 13.11 -4.03 10.31
N GLY A 120 14.28 -3.42 10.28
CA GLY A 120 15.47 -3.94 9.60
C GLY A 120 15.51 -3.64 8.12
N THR A 121 14.54 -2.89 7.57
CA THR A 121 14.51 -2.50 6.16
C THR A 121 15.45 -1.34 5.84
N SER A 122 15.76 -1.17 4.56
CA SER A 122 16.52 -0.02 4.07
C SER A 122 15.79 1.31 4.27
N SER A 123 14.47 1.31 4.28
CA SER A 123 13.65 2.48 4.57
C SER A 123 13.77 2.91 6.03
N GLU A 124 13.81 1.99 7.00
CA GLU A 124 14.12 2.33 8.40
C GLU A 124 15.51 2.94 8.54
N GLN A 125 16.51 2.36 7.86
CA GLN A 125 17.87 2.92 7.86
C GLN A 125 17.88 4.33 7.28
N LEU A 126 17.25 4.55 6.12
CA LEU A 126 17.15 5.86 5.48
C LEU A 126 16.44 6.88 6.36
N ALA A 127 15.32 6.49 6.99
CA ALA A 127 14.60 7.35 7.94
C ALA A 127 15.54 7.85 9.05
N ARG A 128 16.32 6.94 9.62
CA ARG A 128 17.31 7.28 10.67
C ARG A 128 18.40 8.21 10.17
N GLU A 129 18.93 7.99 8.95
CA GLU A 129 19.95 8.83 8.34
C GLU A 129 19.48 10.28 8.12
N ILE A 130 18.20 10.47 7.80
CA ILE A 130 17.61 11.82 7.62
C ILE A 130 17.01 12.40 8.89
N GLY A 131 17.23 11.75 10.04
CA GLY A 131 16.83 12.25 11.36
C GLY A 131 15.39 11.94 11.77
N LEU A 132 14.76 10.93 11.18
CA LEU A 132 13.45 10.42 11.59
C LEU A 132 13.59 9.17 12.47
N THR A 133 12.66 9.00 13.41
CA THR A 133 12.56 7.81 14.25
C THR A 133 11.22 7.12 14.00
N MET A 134 11.27 5.89 13.50
CA MET A 134 10.07 5.07 13.35
C MET A 134 9.64 4.48 14.69
N LEU A 135 8.35 4.40 14.90
CA LEU A 135 7.70 3.90 16.10
C LEU A 135 7.14 2.49 15.85
N PRO A 136 7.18 1.59 16.83
CA PRO A 136 6.56 0.28 16.70
C PRO A 136 5.04 0.41 16.58
N VAL A 137 4.45 -0.50 15.79
CA VAL A 137 3.01 -0.66 15.64
C VAL A 137 2.65 -2.09 16.03
N ASP A 138 1.56 -2.26 16.77
CA ASP A 138 1.05 -3.59 17.10
C ASP A 138 0.83 -4.41 15.84
N SER A 139 1.42 -5.59 15.78
CA SER A 139 1.45 -6.46 14.60
C SER A 139 0.38 -7.56 14.61
N PHE A 140 -0.58 -7.53 15.53
CA PHE A 140 -1.68 -8.47 15.49
C PHE A 140 -2.74 -8.07 14.45
N ASP A 141 -3.34 -9.07 13.81
CA ASP A 141 -4.38 -8.88 12.80
C ASP A 141 -5.76 -9.20 13.37
N PRO A 142 -6.49 -8.20 13.89
CA PRO A 142 -7.82 -8.42 14.42
C PRO A 142 -8.80 -8.73 13.29
N THR A 143 -9.67 -9.69 13.53
CA THR A 143 -10.68 -10.11 12.56
C THR A 143 -12.06 -10.13 13.22
N ILE A 144 -13.10 -9.75 12.46
CA ILE A 144 -14.49 -9.95 12.87
C ILE A 144 -15.06 -11.15 12.11
N LEU A 145 -15.33 -12.23 12.81
CA LEU A 145 -15.91 -13.46 12.26
C LEU A 145 -17.29 -13.70 12.88
N ASN A 146 -18.31 -13.78 12.05
CA ASN A 146 -19.70 -14.00 12.50
C ASN A 146 -20.14 -13.04 13.63
N GLY A 147 -19.69 -11.77 13.57
CA GLY A 147 -19.96 -10.75 14.59
C GLY A 147 -19.09 -10.84 15.86
N HIS A 148 -18.15 -11.77 15.96
CA HIS A 148 -17.22 -11.88 17.06
C HIS A 148 -15.89 -11.22 16.72
N TRP A 149 -15.42 -10.35 17.62
CA TRP A 149 -14.09 -9.75 17.55
C TRP A 149 -13.04 -10.73 18.02
N ILE A 150 -12.10 -11.07 17.16
CA ILE A 150 -10.94 -11.91 17.48
C ILE A 150 -9.69 -11.01 17.37
N LYS A 151 -8.99 -10.81 18.49
CA LYS A 151 -7.86 -9.86 18.53
C LYS A 151 -6.67 -10.32 17.69
N ASP A 152 -6.37 -11.60 17.72
CA ASP A 152 -5.19 -12.19 17.09
C ASP A 152 -5.56 -13.56 16.53
N THR A 153 -6.04 -13.55 15.31
CA THR A 153 -6.68 -14.73 14.69
C THR A 153 -5.74 -15.92 14.58
N TRP A 154 -4.48 -15.70 14.27
CA TRP A 154 -3.55 -16.79 13.97
C TRP A 154 -2.67 -17.23 15.15
N HIS A 155 -2.88 -16.67 16.35
CA HIS A 155 -2.22 -17.05 17.58
C HIS A 155 -3.24 -17.50 18.65
N ALA A 156 -3.38 -16.72 19.71
CA ALA A 156 -4.33 -17.04 20.79
C ALA A 156 -5.78 -17.10 20.31
N GLY A 157 -6.14 -16.27 19.32
CA GLY A 157 -7.48 -16.23 18.73
C GLY A 157 -7.92 -17.49 18.02
N LEU A 158 -7.02 -18.44 17.69
CA LEU A 158 -7.39 -19.73 17.12
C LEU A 158 -8.36 -20.53 18.02
N ASP A 159 -8.24 -20.38 19.34
CA ASP A 159 -9.15 -21.01 20.29
C ASP A 159 -10.48 -20.27 20.43
N GLU A 160 -10.52 -19.00 20.06
CA GLU A 160 -11.68 -18.11 20.18
C GLU A 160 -12.54 -18.06 18.90
N LEU A 161 -12.09 -18.70 17.81
CA LEU A 161 -12.83 -18.69 16.54
C LEU A 161 -14.27 -19.21 16.75
N PRO A 162 -15.29 -18.49 16.25
CA PRO A 162 -16.70 -18.83 16.44
C PRO A 162 -17.15 -20.00 15.53
N TYR A 163 -16.36 -21.07 15.55
CA TYR A 163 -16.57 -22.27 14.76
C TYR A 163 -16.56 -23.52 15.64
N PRO A 164 -17.10 -24.66 15.17
CA PRO A 164 -16.96 -25.97 15.82
C PRO A 164 -15.48 -26.34 16.03
N ALA A 165 -15.21 -27.18 17.03
CA ALA A 165 -13.84 -27.61 17.37
C ALA A 165 -13.08 -28.17 16.14
N SER A 166 -13.74 -28.99 15.33
CA SER A 166 -13.13 -29.58 14.11
C SER A 166 -12.65 -28.53 13.11
N VAL A 167 -13.37 -27.40 13.00
CA VAL A 167 -12.96 -26.29 12.14
C VAL A 167 -11.80 -25.53 12.77
N ARG A 168 -11.85 -25.25 14.07
CA ARG A 168 -10.73 -24.63 14.79
C ARG A 168 -9.45 -25.47 14.68
N ASP A 169 -9.57 -26.79 14.82
CA ASP A 169 -8.44 -27.71 14.64
C ASP A 169 -7.89 -27.67 13.22
N SER A 170 -8.75 -27.44 12.22
CA SER A 170 -8.30 -27.24 10.83
C SER A 170 -7.49 -25.95 10.64
N PHE A 171 -7.87 -24.85 11.28
CA PHE A 171 -7.08 -23.61 11.30
C PHE A 171 -5.71 -23.84 11.99
N LYS A 172 -5.69 -24.52 13.13
CA LYS A 172 -4.44 -24.87 13.84
C LYS A 172 -3.54 -25.73 12.98
N LYS A 173 -4.13 -26.73 12.32
CA LYS A 173 -3.38 -27.60 11.39
C LYS A 173 -2.82 -26.82 10.23
N PHE A 174 -3.61 -25.95 9.60
CA PHE A 174 -3.14 -25.07 8.53
C PHE A 174 -1.92 -24.25 9.00
N ARG A 175 -2.04 -23.57 10.16
CA ARG A 175 -0.93 -22.79 10.72
C ARG A 175 0.33 -23.64 10.89
N ALA A 176 0.21 -24.81 11.50
CA ALA A 176 1.36 -25.69 11.74
C ALA A 176 2.00 -26.15 10.42
N ASP A 177 1.20 -26.59 9.46
CA ASP A 177 1.68 -27.09 8.18
C ASP A 177 2.37 -25.97 7.38
N MET A 178 1.79 -24.76 7.35
CA MET A 178 2.34 -23.64 6.58
C MET A 178 3.64 -23.11 7.20
N LEU A 179 3.75 -23.07 8.51
CA LEU A 179 5.00 -22.69 9.20
C LEU A 179 6.12 -23.73 9.03
N ALA A 180 5.78 -24.98 8.73
CA ALA A 180 6.76 -26.05 8.49
C ALA A 180 7.36 -26.01 7.06
N ILE A 181 6.79 -25.28 6.14
CA ILE A 181 7.28 -25.18 4.77
C ILE A 181 8.54 -24.30 4.73
N ASP A 182 9.64 -24.85 4.24
CA ASP A 182 10.83 -24.08 3.91
C ASP A 182 10.62 -23.37 2.56
N ILE A 183 10.23 -22.10 2.61
CA ILE A 183 9.91 -21.31 1.44
C ILE A 183 11.12 -21.22 0.50
N THR A 184 12.32 -21.02 1.05
CA THR A 184 13.53 -20.78 0.24
C THR A 184 13.90 -21.97 -0.65
N LYS A 185 13.58 -23.18 -0.21
CA LYS A 185 13.81 -24.42 -1.00
C LYS A 185 12.72 -24.74 -2.00
N ASN A 186 11.57 -24.07 -1.90
CA ASN A 186 10.37 -24.42 -2.66
C ASN A 186 9.81 -23.25 -3.48
N ILE A 187 10.59 -22.20 -3.73
CA ILE A 187 10.14 -20.96 -4.39
C ILE A 187 9.40 -21.27 -5.70
N ASP A 188 10.04 -21.96 -6.63
CA ASP A 188 9.46 -22.23 -7.95
C ASP A 188 8.15 -23.02 -7.87
N GLN A 189 8.08 -24.00 -6.98
CA GLN A 189 6.87 -24.80 -6.78
C GLN A 189 5.74 -23.97 -6.18
N LEU A 190 6.06 -23.16 -5.18
CA LEU A 190 5.09 -22.33 -4.46
C LEU A 190 4.56 -21.22 -5.38
N ASP A 191 5.44 -20.57 -6.14
CA ASP A 191 5.07 -19.48 -7.04
C ASP A 191 4.20 -19.95 -8.21
N ASN A 192 4.44 -21.14 -8.71
CA ASN A 192 3.64 -21.76 -9.77
C ASN A 192 2.39 -22.51 -9.27
N THR A 193 2.05 -22.42 -7.98
CA THR A 193 0.89 -23.10 -7.41
C THR A 193 -0.06 -22.09 -6.77
N PRO A 194 -1.35 -22.04 -7.18
CA PRO A 194 -2.35 -21.21 -6.51
C PRO A 194 -2.51 -21.60 -5.04
N LEU A 195 -2.63 -20.61 -4.16
CA LEU A 195 -2.87 -20.82 -2.72
C LEU A 195 -4.08 -21.73 -2.48
N ALA A 196 -5.14 -21.58 -3.25
CA ALA A 196 -6.35 -22.41 -3.14
C ALA A 196 -6.09 -23.93 -3.19
N LYS A 197 -5.02 -24.36 -3.88
CA LYS A 197 -4.64 -25.78 -3.92
C LYS A 197 -4.17 -26.28 -2.55
N TYR A 198 -3.40 -25.48 -1.82
CA TYR A 198 -3.01 -25.81 -0.44
C TYR A 198 -4.21 -25.77 0.49
N LEU A 199 -5.09 -24.77 0.34
CA LEU A 199 -6.27 -24.59 1.17
C LEU A 199 -7.30 -25.72 1.04
N SER A 200 -7.29 -26.46 -0.08
CA SER A 200 -8.22 -27.58 -0.32
C SER A 200 -8.12 -28.74 0.68
N ALA A 201 -7.01 -28.85 1.41
CA ALA A 201 -6.77 -29.87 2.44
C ALA A 201 -7.40 -29.54 3.81
N TYR A 202 -8.00 -28.36 3.95
CA TYR A 202 -8.51 -27.83 5.21
C TYR A 202 -10.00 -27.53 5.13
N ALA A 203 -10.60 -27.15 6.29
CA ALA A 203 -11.99 -26.76 6.34
C ALA A 203 -12.26 -25.53 5.41
N PRO A 204 -13.43 -25.46 4.77
CA PRO A 204 -13.77 -24.36 3.84
C PRO A 204 -13.63 -22.96 4.45
N GLU A 205 -13.80 -22.85 5.77
CA GLU A 205 -13.68 -21.60 6.52
C GLU A 205 -12.26 -21.04 6.48
N VAL A 206 -11.23 -21.90 6.44
CA VAL A 206 -9.83 -21.48 6.25
C VAL A 206 -9.68 -20.78 4.90
N LYS A 207 -10.22 -21.37 3.84
CA LYS A 207 -10.22 -20.74 2.50
C LYS A 207 -11.01 -19.43 2.49
N SER A 208 -12.16 -19.40 3.16
CA SER A 208 -13.00 -18.20 3.23
C SER A 208 -12.27 -17.04 3.91
N TRP A 209 -11.48 -17.31 4.93
CA TRP A 209 -10.63 -16.30 5.59
C TRP A 209 -9.62 -15.70 4.60
N TRP A 210 -8.91 -16.55 3.85
CA TRP A 210 -7.93 -16.11 2.87
C TRP A 210 -8.57 -15.38 1.69
N ASP A 211 -9.75 -15.80 1.24
CA ASP A 211 -10.48 -15.12 0.17
C ASP A 211 -11.05 -13.75 0.61
N ALA A 212 -11.17 -13.50 1.92
CA ALA A 212 -11.50 -12.19 2.46
C ALA A 212 -10.24 -11.31 2.65
N TYR A 213 -9.14 -11.91 3.10
CA TYR A 213 -7.87 -11.21 3.35
C TYR A 213 -7.15 -10.81 2.04
N GLY A 214 -7.07 -11.72 1.08
CA GLY A 214 -6.26 -11.56 -0.13
C GLY A 214 -6.59 -10.32 -0.96
N PRO A 215 -7.86 -9.99 -1.26
CA PRO A 215 -8.21 -8.84 -2.08
C PRO A 215 -7.68 -7.49 -1.55
N SER A 216 -7.59 -7.32 -0.23
CA SER A 216 -7.07 -6.09 0.37
C SER A 216 -5.55 -6.06 0.47
N ASN A 217 -4.90 -7.21 0.55
CA ASN A 217 -3.45 -7.29 0.76
C ASN A 217 -2.67 -7.62 -0.52
N TRP A 218 -3.25 -8.45 -1.40
CA TRP A 218 -2.58 -8.92 -2.63
C TRP A 218 -3.35 -8.56 -3.90
N GLY A 219 -4.52 -7.93 -3.79
CA GLY A 219 -5.38 -7.58 -4.92
C GLY A 219 -6.14 -8.76 -5.53
N ALA A 220 -6.03 -9.98 -4.98
CA ALA A 220 -6.64 -11.19 -5.55
C ALA A 220 -7.10 -12.18 -4.47
N LYS A 221 -8.01 -13.09 -4.85
CA LYS A 221 -8.42 -14.22 -4.02
C LYS A 221 -7.42 -15.37 -4.12
N SER A 222 -7.54 -16.34 -3.23
CA SER A 222 -6.64 -17.50 -3.14
C SER A 222 -6.50 -18.32 -4.44
N VAL A 223 -7.47 -18.26 -5.34
CA VAL A 223 -7.43 -18.96 -6.64
C VAL A 223 -6.47 -18.29 -7.63
N ASP A 224 -6.26 -16.98 -7.50
CA ASP A 224 -5.46 -16.15 -8.39
C ASP A 224 -4.16 -15.65 -7.74
N THR A 225 -3.93 -16.02 -6.47
CA THR A 225 -2.72 -15.66 -5.71
C THR A 225 -1.78 -16.86 -5.64
N SER A 226 -0.48 -16.65 -5.92
CA SER A 226 0.52 -17.72 -5.73
C SER A 226 0.64 -18.11 -4.26
N ALA A 227 0.90 -19.38 -4.00
CA ALA A 227 1.14 -19.84 -2.65
C ALA A 227 2.41 -19.21 -2.05
N TYR A 228 3.40 -18.86 -2.87
CA TYR A 228 4.62 -18.18 -2.43
C TYR A 228 4.31 -16.86 -1.72
N VAL A 229 3.57 -15.98 -2.39
CA VAL A 229 3.20 -14.65 -1.82
C VAL A 229 2.48 -14.81 -0.48
N ALA A 230 1.47 -15.70 -0.45
CA ALA A 230 0.68 -15.92 0.75
C ALA A 230 1.49 -16.54 1.91
N LEU A 231 2.43 -17.46 1.61
CA LEU A 231 3.23 -18.10 2.64
C LEU A 231 4.32 -17.18 3.20
N VAL A 232 4.92 -16.34 2.36
CA VAL A 232 5.87 -15.30 2.82
C VAL A 232 5.16 -14.36 3.79
N ASP A 233 4.03 -13.79 3.38
CA ASP A 233 3.24 -12.90 4.23
C ASP A 233 2.79 -13.61 5.52
N PHE A 234 2.37 -14.87 5.42
CA PHE A 234 1.96 -15.65 6.58
C PHE A 234 3.10 -15.89 7.59
N GLN A 235 4.26 -16.33 7.10
CA GLN A 235 5.38 -16.69 7.98
C GLN A 235 6.09 -15.44 8.55
N GLU A 236 6.20 -14.38 7.77
CA GLU A 236 6.98 -13.20 8.15
C GLU A 236 6.15 -12.13 8.86
N VAL A 237 4.84 -12.05 8.57
CA VAL A 237 3.97 -10.99 9.08
C VAL A 237 2.83 -11.54 9.95
N ILE A 238 1.98 -12.43 9.38
CA ILE A 238 0.71 -12.81 10.01
C ILE A 238 0.90 -13.73 11.22
N ALA A 239 1.73 -14.76 11.07
CA ALA A 239 1.93 -15.79 12.09
C ALA A 239 3.23 -15.64 12.91
N THR A 240 3.92 -14.50 12.76
CA THR A 240 5.12 -14.21 13.56
C THR A 240 4.74 -13.73 14.96
N GLU A 241 5.51 -14.16 15.96
CA GLU A 241 5.38 -13.65 17.34
C GLU A 241 6.15 -12.34 17.54
N LYS A 242 6.84 -11.85 16.51
CA LYS A 242 7.64 -10.63 16.58
C LYS A 242 6.83 -9.46 16.08
N ASP A 243 6.83 -8.37 16.86
CA ASP A 243 6.35 -7.09 16.38
C ASP A 243 7.37 -6.53 15.40
N VAL A 244 7.05 -6.66 14.11
CA VAL A 244 7.94 -6.23 13.01
C VAL A 244 7.52 -4.91 12.40
N ARG A 245 6.25 -4.50 12.56
CA ARG A 245 5.73 -3.28 11.93
C ARG A 245 6.22 -2.02 12.66
N ILE A 246 6.61 -1.04 11.87
CA ILE A 246 7.01 0.29 12.33
C ILE A 246 6.35 1.36 11.47
N THR A 247 6.15 2.55 12.01
CA THR A 247 5.56 3.68 11.29
C THR A 247 6.15 5.01 11.73
N LEU A 248 5.86 6.05 10.96
CA LEU A 248 6.08 7.44 11.34
C LEU A 248 4.74 8.12 11.68
N PRO A 249 4.72 9.15 12.52
CA PRO A 249 3.54 10.01 12.62
C PRO A 249 3.15 10.55 11.24
N GLY A 250 1.96 10.17 10.77
CA GLY A 250 1.52 10.41 9.39
C GLY A 250 1.91 9.33 8.38
N GLY A 251 2.44 8.17 8.82
CA GLY A 251 2.85 7.08 7.95
C GLY A 251 4.12 7.40 7.14
N ASN A 252 4.38 6.61 6.11
CA ASN A 252 5.58 6.77 5.26
C ASN A 252 5.57 8.06 4.42
N GLY A 253 4.45 8.79 4.39
CA GLY A 253 4.40 10.13 3.83
C GLY A 253 5.33 11.12 4.56
N ALA A 254 5.58 10.91 5.86
CA ALA A 254 6.56 11.71 6.60
C ALA A 254 7.99 11.48 6.12
N LEU A 255 8.32 10.26 5.67
CA LEU A 255 9.63 9.94 5.07
C LEU A 255 9.82 10.67 3.74
N THR A 256 8.85 10.61 2.84
CA THR A 256 8.93 11.28 1.53
C THR A 256 8.97 12.78 1.66
N ARG A 257 8.15 13.38 2.54
CA ARG A 257 8.22 14.82 2.87
C ARG A 257 9.62 15.20 3.36
N LYS A 258 10.18 14.42 4.27
CA LYS A 258 11.53 14.70 4.82
C LYS A 258 12.63 14.59 3.76
N LEU A 259 12.52 13.67 2.83
CA LEU A 259 13.43 13.56 1.69
C LEU A 259 13.37 14.82 0.81
N VAL A 260 12.17 15.27 0.46
CA VAL A 260 11.98 16.52 -0.31
C VAL A 260 12.58 17.72 0.44
N GLU A 261 12.28 17.90 1.72
CA GLU A 261 12.86 18.96 2.56
C GLU A 261 14.40 18.91 2.60
N THR A 262 14.96 17.70 2.59
CA THR A 262 16.42 17.51 2.64
C THR A 262 17.08 17.84 1.29
N LEU A 263 16.41 17.58 0.19
CA LEU A 263 16.89 17.78 -1.18
C LEU A 263 16.71 19.22 -1.68
N GLN A 264 15.56 19.84 -1.42
CA GLN A 264 15.18 21.15 -1.95
C GLN A 264 16.21 22.27 -1.75
N PRO A 265 16.82 22.47 -0.57
CA PRO A 265 17.78 23.57 -0.35
C PRO A 265 19.00 23.53 -1.26
N LYS A 266 19.36 22.34 -1.76
CA LYS A 266 20.55 22.11 -2.58
C LYS A 266 20.25 21.78 -4.03
N SER A 267 19.01 21.48 -4.35
CA SER A 267 18.65 20.84 -5.62
C SER A 267 17.23 21.23 -6.10
N SER A 268 16.72 22.42 -5.75
CA SER A 268 15.37 22.84 -6.11
C SER A 268 15.11 22.85 -7.61
N GLU A 269 16.13 23.14 -8.43
CA GLU A 269 16.06 23.09 -9.89
C GLU A 269 16.14 21.67 -10.48
N ARG A 270 16.42 20.68 -9.63
CA ARG A 270 16.60 19.27 -10.02
C ARG A 270 15.40 18.38 -9.66
N LEU A 271 14.42 18.95 -8.95
CA LEU A 271 13.15 18.29 -8.59
C LEU A 271 12.06 19.02 -9.36
N VAL A 272 11.57 18.40 -10.41
CA VAL A 272 10.60 19.03 -11.33
C VAL A 272 9.30 18.23 -11.28
N GLY A 273 8.25 18.89 -10.79
CA GLY A 273 6.86 18.42 -10.86
C GLY A 273 6.20 18.81 -12.18
N ASP A 274 4.96 18.38 -12.39
CA ASP A 274 4.18 18.62 -13.62
C ASP A 274 4.89 18.15 -14.91
N ALA A 275 5.76 17.14 -14.81
CA ALA A 275 6.60 16.65 -15.88
C ALA A 275 6.29 15.19 -16.22
N THR A 276 5.34 14.95 -17.11
CA THR A 276 5.00 13.61 -17.58
C THR A 276 5.99 13.11 -18.62
N ILE A 277 6.64 11.99 -18.33
CA ILE A 277 7.56 11.32 -19.27
C ILE A 277 6.73 10.47 -20.25
N VAL A 278 6.84 10.79 -21.53
CA VAL A 278 6.08 10.12 -22.60
C VAL A 278 6.90 9.08 -23.37
N SER A 279 8.23 9.18 -23.33
CA SER A 279 9.10 8.16 -23.92
C SER A 279 10.49 8.15 -23.28
N VAL A 280 11.11 6.97 -23.29
CA VAL A 280 12.52 6.78 -22.94
C VAL A 280 13.18 6.06 -24.11
N GLU A 281 14.17 6.68 -24.72
CA GLU A 281 14.90 6.11 -25.85
C GLU A 281 16.30 5.71 -25.38
N PRO A 282 16.63 4.40 -25.40
CA PRO A 282 17.97 3.95 -25.06
C PRO A 282 18.94 4.41 -26.16
N GLN A 283 19.96 5.14 -25.78
CA GLN A 283 21.11 5.46 -26.62
C GLN A 283 22.38 4.98 -25.94
N ILE A 284 23.32 4.46 -26.73
CA ILE A 284 24.63 4.10 -26.18
C ILE A 284 25.37 5.41 -25.87
N GLY A 285 25.51 5.75 -24.58
CA GLY A 285 26.28 6.88 -24.13
C GLY A 285 25.68 7.69 -23.00
N ARG A 286 24.63 8.47 -23.20
CA ARG A 286 24.06 9.36 -22.17
C ARG A 286 22.54 9.44 -22.25
N ALA A 287 21.89 9.59 -21.08
CA ALA A 287 20.49 9.94 -21.04
C ALA A 287 20.30 11.39 -21.47
N HIS A 288 19.33 11.62 -22.35
CA HIS A 288 18.94 12.96 -22.81
C HIS A 288 17.54 13.29 -22.29
N VAL A 289 17.34 14.52 -21.85
CA VAL A 289 16.05 15.04 -21.37
C VAL A 289 15.62 16.22 -22.24
#